data_24386129debd290f6e3563615bbd6a1a
#
_entry.id   24386129debd290f6e3563615bbd6a1a
#
_cell.length_a   1.000
_cell.length_b   1.000
_cell.length_c   1.000
_cell.angle_alpha   90.00
_cell.angle_beta   90.00
_cell.angle_gamma   90.00
#
_symmetry.space_group_name_H-M   'P 1'
#
loop_
_entity.id
_entity.type
_entity.pdbx_description
1 polymer ?
#
loop_
_entity_poly.entity_id
_entity_poly.type
_entity_poly.pdbx_seq_one_letter_code
_entity_poly.pdbx_strand_id
1 'polypeptide(L)'
;MNRFSSVVLIGIVLCTSGNDRSFAAGNGDANANVASTASPEEAAIQAAAYRARLAARAAADEGYFLGRRGDFPAARKKFSQAIELDPKFSAAYRLRADACLKMSDWAGAIADFNALIRLDPNYAEIFNERGFARRQLGDLQGAREDFDHCIALGADLPLAYGNRAEVELMLGDNSAAAADVAQAQLLAATMPDSPPGRSTPSARENQTHHKTPRTGTSNNATGTAR
;
A
#
# COMPACT_ATOMS: atom_id res chain seq x y z
N MET A 1 16.16 2.21 -42.52
CA MET A 1 17.17 1.61 -41.61
C MET A 1 16.44 1.01 -40.41
N ASN A 2 16.31 -0.32 -40.47
CA ASN A 2 15.55 -1.12 -39.53
C ASN A 2 16.23 -1.22 -38.17
N ARG A 3 15.47 -1.07 -37.07
CA ARG A 3 15.89 -1.55 -35.76
C ARG A 3 14.84 -2.51 -35.21
N PHE A 4 15.28 -3.73 -35.02
CA PHE A 4 14.51 -4.89 -34.58
C PHE A 4 14.00 -4.73 -33.15
N SER A 5 12.70 -4.95 -32.97
CA SER A 5 12.07 -5.24 -31.69
C SER A 5 12.23 -6.73 -31.40
N SER A 6 12.97 -7.07 -30.37
CA SER A 6 13.01 -8.45 -29.83
C SER A 6 11.78 -8.68 -28.98
N VAL A 7 10.82 -9.41 -29.51
CA VAL A 7 9.69 -9.99 -28.77
C VAL A 7 10.18 -11.26 -28.09
N VAL A 8 10.26 -11.26 -26.77
CA VAL A 8 10.49 -12.49 -25.99
C VAL A 8 9.16 -13.23 -25.89
N LEU A 9 9.03 -14.30 -26.64
CA LEU A 9 7.92 -15.25 -26.53
C LEU A 9 8.17 -16.12 -25.28
N ILE A 10 7.31 -15.96 -24.26
CA ILE A 10 7.26 -16.89 -23.13
C ILE A 10 6.39 -18.07 -23.57
N GLY A 11 7.05 -19.21 -23.86
CA GLY A 11 6.39 -20.46 -24.16
C GLY A 11 5.68 -21.04 -22.95
N ILE A 12 4.37 -21.22 -23.07
CA ILE A 12 3.55 -21.98 -22.13
C ILE A 12 3.73 -23.45 -22.48
N VAL A 13 4.39 -24.21 -21.60
CA VAL A 13 4.44 -25.66 -21.70
C VAL A 13 3.18 -26.23 -21.04
N LEU A 14 2.28 -26.76 -21.87
CA LEU A 14 1.13 -27.56 -21.43
C LEU A 14 1.64 -28.98 -21.09
N CYS A 15 1.59 -29.34 -19.81
CA CYS A 15 1.74 -30.74 -19.39
C CYS A 15 0.46 -31.51 -19.70
N THR A 16 0.52 -32.40 -20.68
CA THR A 16 -0.51 -33.42 -20.92
C THR A 16 -0.27 -34.61 -19.98
N SER A 17 -1.31 -34.95 -19.24
CA SER A 17 -1.38 -36.10 -18.36
C SER A 17 -1.43 -37.39 -19.19
N GLY A 18 -0.42 -38.25 -19.04
CA GLY A 18 -0.45 -39.64 -19.48
C GLY A 18 -0.55 -40.54 -18.25
N ASN A 19 -1.66 -41.27 -18.21
CA ASN A 19 -1.96 -42.26 -17.18
C ASN A 19 -1.40 -43.62 -17.64
N ASP A 20 -0.43 -44.15 -16.92
CA ASP A 20 -0.13 -45.58 -17.02
C ASP A 20 0.18 -46.17 -15.66
N ARG A 21 -0.70 -47.12 -15.30
CA ARG A 21 -0.55 -48.00 -14.13
C ARG A 21 0.29 -49.18 -14.51
N SER A 22 1.37 -49.41 -13.79
CA SER A 22 1.89 -50.78 -13.59
C SER A 22 2.40 -50.92 -12.17
N PHE A 23 1.80 -51.88 -11.49
CA PHE A 23 2.08 -52.35 -10.15
C PHE A 23 3.37 -53.17 -10.17
N ALA A 24 4.34 -52.83 -9.32
CA ALA A 24 5.33 -53.81 -8.84
C ALA A 24 5.79 -53.39 -7.44
N ALA A 25 5.59 -54.32 -6.51
CA ALA A 25 6.02 -54.25 -5.12
C ALA A 25 7.55 -54.39 -5.00
N GLY A 26 8.13 -53.55 -4.11
CA GLY A 26 9.53 -53.67 -3.72
C GLY A 26 9.81 -52.79 -2.51
N ASN A 27 9.92 -53.41 -1.33
CA ASN A 27 10.39 -52.78 -0.09
C ASN A 27 11.78 -52.19 -0.26
N GLY A 28 12.02 -51.04 0.32
CA GLY A 28 13.38 -50.53 0.56
C GLY A 28 13.47 -49.02 0.56
N ASP A 29 13.59 -48.42 1.73
CA ASP A 29 14.28 -47.17 2.05
C ASP A 29 14.03 -45.94 1.11
N ALA A 30 12.87 -45.33 1.24
CA ALA A 30 12.57 -44.07 0.59
C ALA A 30 12.80 -42.88 1.56
N ASN A 31 14.05 -42.67 1.94
CA ASN A 31 14.45 -41.36 2.52
C ASN A 31 15.88 -41.00 2.08
N ALA A 32 16.03 -40.77 0.78
CA ALA A 32 17.23 -40.13 0.26
C ALA A 32 16.89 -39.45 -1.06
N ASN A 33 16.97 -38.11 -1.06
CA ASN A 33 17.30 -37.38 -2.27
C ASN A 33 16.15 -37.11 -3.25
N VAL A 34 15.21 -36.22 -2.88
CA VAL A 34 14.63 -35.35 -3.90
C VAL A 34 15.70 -34.32 -4.26
N ALA A 35 16.79 -34.80 -4.86
CA ALA A 35 17.73 -33.93 -5.55
C ALA A 35 16.96 -33.26 -6.68
N SER A 36 16.87 -31.95 -6.63
CA SER A 36 16.31 -31.05 -7.63
C SER A 36 16.67 -31.58 -9.05
N THR A 37 15.66 -32.02 -9.79
CA THR A 37 15.79 -32.41 -11.21
C THR A 37 15.89 -31.18 -12.13
N ALA A 38 16.13 -30.00 -11.56
CA ALA A 38 16.31 -28.78 -12.33
C ALA A 38 17.59 -28.81 -13.15
N SER A 39 17.48 -28.47 -14.43
CA SER A 39 18.66 -28.29 -15.28
C SER A 39 19.60 -27.22 -14.71
N PRO A 40 20.89 -27.19 -15.04
CA PRO A 40 21.81 -26.16 -14.61
C PRO A 40 21.34 -24.74 -14.98
N GLU A 41 20.63 -24.60 -16.09
CA GLU A 41 20.07 -23.36 -16.56
C GLU A 41 18.88 -22.90 -15.67
N GLU A 42 17.97 -23.82 -15.34
CA GLU A 42 16.86 -23.57 -14.42
C GLU A 42 17.37 -23.21 -13.02
N ALA A 43 18.39 -23.88 -12.53
CA ALA A 43 19.04 -23.56 -11.26
C ALA A 43 19.67 -22.16 -11.27
N ALA A 44 20.30 -21.76 -12.38
CA ALA A 44 20.87 -20.43 -12.55
C ALA A 44 19.79 -19.34 -12.58
N ILE A 45 18.67 -19.57 -13.26
CA ILE A 45 17.51 -18.67 -13.30
C ILE A 45 16.91 -18.49 -11.89
N GLN A 46 16.70 -19.60 -11.17
CA GLN A 46 16.18 -19.56 -9.79
C GLN A 46 17.14 -18.81 -8.85
N ALA A 47 18.45 -19.05 -8.98
CA ALA A 47 19.44 -18.33 -8.19
C ALA A 47 19.46 -16.82 -8.50
N ALA A 48 19.30 -16.43 -9.76
CA ALA A 48 19.19 -15.03 -10.15
C ALA A 48 17.92 -14.38 -9.59
N ALA A 49 16.78 -15.04 -9.69
CA ALA A 49 15.51 -14.57 -9.11
C ALA A 49 15.60 -14.44 -7.58
N TYR A 50 16.25 -15.38 -6.91
CA TYR A 50 16.47 -15.32 -5.47
C TYR A 50 17.33 -14.10 -5.08
N ARG A 51 18.45 -13.86 -5.81
CA ARG A 51 19.30 -12.68 -5.58
C ARG A 51 18.54 -11.37 -5.80
N ALA A 52 17.70 -11.30 -6.85
CA ALA A 52 16.87 -10.13 -7.13
C ALA A 52 15.90 -9.85 -5.97
N ARG A 53 15.24 -10.88 -5.42
CA ARG A 53 14.36 -10.75 -4.25
C ARG A 53 15.10 -10.27 -3.00
N LEU A 54 16.31 -10.79 -2.74
CA LEU A 54 17.14 -10.29 -1.63
C LEU A 54 17.52 -8.83 -1.80
N ALA A 55 17.93 -8.43 -3.02
CA ALA A 55 18.25 -7.05 -3.33
C ALA A 55 17.02 -6.13 -3.23
N ALA A 56 15.85 -6.60 -3.66
CA ALA A 56 14.59 -5.88 -3.50
C ALA A 56 14.27 -5.61 -2.03
N ARG A 57 14.44 -6.64 -1.19
CA ARG A 57 14.21 -6.51 0.25
C ARG A 57 15.18 -5.53 0.90
N ALA A 58 16.47 -5.61 0.57
CA ALA A 58 17.48 -4.67 1.07
C ALA A 58 17.16 -3.21 0.68
N ALA A 59 16.74 -2.98 -0.58
CA ALA A 59 16.30 -1.67 -1.02
C ALA A 59 15.06 -1.16 -0.25
N ALA A 60 14.09 -2.05 0.00
CA ALA A 60 12.91 -1.70 0.79
C ALA A 60 13.25 -1.37 2.25
N ASP A 61 14.15 -2.12 2.87
CA ASP A 61 14.61 -1.87 4.24
C ASP A 61 15.32 -0.50 4.32
N GLU A 62 16.18 -0.18 3.36
CA GLU A 62 16.81 1.14 3.27
C GLU A 62 15.76 2.26 3.12
N GLY A 63 14.78 2.06 2.23
CA GLY A 63 13.66 2.98 2.06
C GLY A 63 12.86 3.18 3.35
N TYR A 64 12.61 2.12 4.10
CA TYR A 64 11.92 2.18 5.38
C TYR A 64 12.69 3.03 6.41
N PHE A 65 14.01 2.86 6.52
CA PHE A 65 14.84 3.71 7.40
C PHE A 65 14.80 5.18 7.00
N LEU A 66 14.85 5.48 5.69
CA LEU A 66 14.72 6.86 5.18
C LEU A 66 13.35 7.44 5.53
N GLY A 67 12.27 6.69 5.34
CA GLY A 67 10.90 7.10 5.71
C GLY A 67 10.76 7.37 7.22
N ARG A 68 11.37 6.53 8.06
CA ARG A 68 11.42 6.76 9.52
C ARG A 68 12.13 8.05 9.92
N ARG A 69 13.06 8.53 9.12
CA ARG A 69 13.75 9.82 9.30
C ARG A 69 13.00 11.01 8.68
N GLY A 70 11.87 10.75 8.02
CA GLY A 70 11.06 11.77 7.34
C GLY A 70 11.52 12.09 5.91
N ASP A 71 12.54 11.41 5.40
CA ASP A 71 12.99 11.59 4.01
C ASP A 71 12.15 10.75 3.05
N PHE A 72 10.87 11.16 2.87
CA PHE A 72 9.92 10.45 2.02
C PHE A 72 10.31 10.44 0.53
N PRO A 73 10.91 11.49 -0.05
CA PRO A 73 11.37 11.46 -1.44
C PRO A 73 12.45 10.39 -1.67
N ALA A 74 13.44 10.30 -0.78
CA ALA A 74 14.47 9.27 -0.88
C ALA A 74 13.92 7.87 -0.60
N ALA A 75 13.01 7.72 0.38
CA ALA A 75 12.32 6.47 0.66
C ALA A 75 11.55 5.97 -0.57
N ARG A 76 10.76 6.85 -1.23
CA ARG A 76 10.03 6.54 -2.46
C ARG A 76 10.95 5.99 -3.56
N LYS A 77 12.13 6.61 -3.74
CA LYS A 77 13.13 6.15 -4.71
C LYS A 77 13.62 4.74 -4.41
N LYS A 78 13.87 4.42 -3.13
CA LYS A 78 14.31 3.09 -2.71
C LYS A 78 13.21 2.03 -2.87
N PHE A 79 11.97 2.36 -2.56
CA PHE A 79 10.84 1.46 -2.82
C PHE A 79 10.62 1.23 -4.31
N SER A 80 10.84 2.25 -5.16
CA SER A 80 10.80 2.07 -6.62
C SER A 80 11.87 1.11 -7.10
N GLN A 81 13.09 1.20 -6.59
CA GLN A 81 14.17 0.26 -6.86
C GLN A 81 13.80 -1.17 -6.42
N ALA A 82 13.16 -1.32 -5.25
CA ALA A 82 12.70 -2.63 -4.77
C ALA A 82 11.65 -3.25 -5.72
N ILE A 83 10.72 -2.45 -6.22
CA ILE A 83 9.67 -2.86 -7.17
C ILE A 83 10.25 -3.24 -8.55
N GLU A 84 11.27 -2.51 -9.02
CA GLU A 84 11.98 -2.84 -10.26
C GLU A 84 12.69 -4.21 -10.16
N LEU A 85 13.26 -4.52 -8.99
CA LEU A 85 13.93 -5.79 -8.72
C LEU A 85 12.96 -6.96 -8.51
N ASP A 86 11.83 -6.71 -7.87
CA ASP A 86 10.76 -7.70 -7.67
C ASP A 86 9.37 -7.04 -7.84
N PRO A 87 8.80 -7.09 -9.05
CA PRO A 87 7.47 -6.51 -9.32
C PRO A 87 6.30 -7.17 -8.57
N LYS A 88 6.53 -8.29 -7.89
CA LYS A 88 5.53 -8.96 -7.04
C LYS A 88 5.69 -8.63 -5.55
N PHE A 89 6.64 -7.79 -5.20
CA PHE A 89 6.90 -7.43 -3.80
C PHE A 89 5.84 -6.44 -3.28
N SER A 90 4.70 -6.94 -2.86
CA SER A 90 3.55 -6.15 -2.36
C SER A 90 3.93 -5.16 -1.26
N ALA A 91 4.81 -5.55 -0.33
CA ALA A 91 5.25 -4.66 0.75
C ALA A 91 5.94 -3.40 0.22
N ALA A 92 6.70 -3.47 -0.88
CA ALA A 92 7.36 -2.30 -1.46
C ALA A 92 6.35 -1.31 -2.07
N TYR A 93 5.29 -1.81 -2.73
CA TYR A 93 4.18 -0.95 -3.18
C TYR A 93 3.48 -0.26 -2.01
N ARG A 94 3.17 -1.01 -0.93
CA ARG A 94 2.52 -0.44 0.25
C ARG A 94 3.37 0.67 0.87
N LEU A 95 4.66 0.41 1.12
CA LEU A 95 5.58 1.38 1.69
C LEU A 95 5.77 2.61 0.80
N ARG A 96 5.73 2.42 -0.54
CA ARG A 96 5.81 3.55 -1.49
C ARG A 96 4.53 4.37 -1.47
N ALA A 97 3.37 3.73 -1.42
CA ALA A 97 2.09 4.40 -1.25
C ALA A 97 2.06 5.22 0.04
N ASP A 98 2.52 4.65 1.18
CA ASP A 98 2.61 5.38 2.44
C ASP A 98 3.51 6.62 2.33
N ALA A 99 4.67 6.51 1.66
CA ALA A 99 5.54 7.64 1.40
C ALA A 99 4.87 8.69 0.51
N CYS A 100 4.12 8.28 -0.52
CA CYS A 100 3.33 9.17 -1.37
C CYS A 100 2.23 9.88 -0.57
N LEU A 101 1.50 9.19 0.31
CA LEU A 101 0.50 9.80 1.19
C LEU A 101 1.12 10.88 2.10
N LYS A 102 2.31 10.61 2.67
CA LYS A 102 3.04 11.58 3.51
C LYS A 102 3.49 12.83 2.73
N MET A 103 3.68 12.71 1.42
CA MET A 103 4.00 13.84 0.53
C MET A 103 2.76 14.47 -0.11
N SER A 104 1.54 14.02 0.23
CA SER A 104 0.29 14.40 -0.44
C SER A 104 0.28 14.09 -1.94
N ASP A 105 1.09 13.14 -2.39
CA ASP A 105 1.08 12.59 -3.75
C ASP A 105 -0.01 11.53 -3.85
N TRP A 106 -1.28 12.00 -3.83
CA TRP A 106 -2.45 11.12 -3.84
C TRP A 106 -2.51 10.25 -5.11
N ALA A 107 -2.11 10.80 -6.24
CA ALA A 107 -2.09 10.07 -7.52
C ALA A 107 -1.05 8.95 -7.50
N GLY A 108 0.14 9.20 -6.97
CA GLY A 108 1.18 8.18 -6.78
C GLY A 108 0.72 7.07 -5.85
N ALA A 109 0.06 7.41 -4.74
CA ALA A 109 -0.50 6.43 -3.80
C ALA A 109 -1.58 5.56 -4.48
N ILE A 110 -2.51 6.15 -5.23
CA ILE A 110 -3.56 5.42 -5.95
C ILE A 110 -2.95 4.44 -6.98
N ALA A 111 -1.89 4.83 -7.67
CA ALA A 111 -1.21 3.94 -8.62
C ALA A 111 -0.65 2.69 -7.92
N ASP A 112 -0.07 2.85 -6.74
CA ASP A 112 0.46 1.74 -5.94
C ASP A 112 -0.66 0.87 -5.35
N PHE A 113 -1.74 1.47 -4.83
CA PHE A 113 -2.90 0.72 -4.37
C PHE A 113 -3.56 -0.08 -5.49
N ASN A 114 -3.62 0.45 -6.71
CA ASN A 114 -4.08 -0.30 -7.87
C ASN A 114 -3.19 -1.51 -8.17
N ALA A 115 -1.88 -1.40 -7.98
CA ALA A 115 -0.97 -2.52 -8.12
C ALA A 115 -1.20 -3.58 -7.03
N LEU A 116 -1.40 -3.16 -5.78
CA LEU A 116 -1.70 -4.06 -4.64
C LEU A 116 -3.00 -4.82 -4.85
N ILE A 117 -4.07 -4.16 -5.31
CA ILE A 117 -5.36 -4.80 -5.60
C ILE A 117 -5.23 -5.83 -6.73
N ARG A 118 -4.38 -5.57 -7.74
CA ARG A 118 -4.09 -6.59 -8.77
C ARG A 118 -3.33 -7.80 -8.23
N LEU A 119 -2.49 -7.61 -7.22
CA LEU A 119 -1.74 -8.70 -6.56
C LEU A 119 -2.61 -9.50 -5.59
N ASP A 120 -3.49 -8.82 -4.87
CA ASP A 120 -4.46 -9.41 -3.94
C ASP A 120 -5.79 -8.63 -3.97
N PRO A 121 -6.79 -9.10 -4.72
CA PRO A 121 -8.10 -8.45 -4.81
C PRO A 121 -8.93 -8.48 -3.52
N ASN A 122 -8.55 -9.32 -2.55
CA ASN A 122 -9.29 -9.47 -1.29
C ASN A 122 -8.65 -8.67 -0.13
N TYR A 123 -7.65 -7.86 -0.43
CA TYR A 123 -6.99 -7.04 0.58
C TYR A 123 -7.83 -5.79 0.89
N ALA A 124 -8.80 -5.95 1.79
CA ALA A 124 -9.84 -4.96 2.07
C ALA A 124 -9.31 -3.59 2.52
N GLU A 125 -8.25 -3.54 3.34
CA GLU A 125 -7.69 -2.29 3.84
C GLU A 125 -7.16 -1.40 2.72
N ILE A 126 -6.70 -1.99 1.61
CA ILE A 126 -6.18 -1.21 0.47
C ILE A 126 -7.30 -0.44 -0.24
N PHE A 127 -8.51 -0.99 -0.28
CA PHE A 127 -9.66 -0.25 -0.80
C PHE A 127 -9.96 0.98 0.08
N ASN A 128 -9.93 0.84 1.41
CA ASN A 128 -10.12 1.97 2.31
C ASN A 128 -9.03 3.05 2.11
N GLU A 129 -7.77 2.66 2.00
CA GLU A 129 -6.65 3.60 1.79
C GLU A 129 -6.73 4.27 0.40
N ARG A 130 -7.14 3.53 -0.65
CA ARG A 130 -7.36 4.10 -1.98
C ARG A 130 -8.55 5.04 -2.02
N GLY A 131 -9.65 4.68 -1.37
CA GLY A 131 -10.83 5.52 -1.21
C GLY A 131 -10.50 6.85 -0.53
N PHE A 132 -9.70 6.81 0.53
CA PHE A 132 -9.20 8.03 1.18
C PHE A 132 -8.39 8.90 0.20
N ALA A 133 -7.46 8.33 -0.54
CA ALA A 133 -6.65 9.08 -1.51
C ALA A 133 -7.51 9.66 -2.66
N ARG A 134 -8.51 8.91 -3.15
CA ARG A 134 -9.47 9.38 -4.16
C ARG A 134 -10.30 10.57 -3.64
N ARG A 135 -10.77 10.49 -2.40
CA ARG A 135 -11.49 11.60 -1.76
C ARG A 135 -10.64 12.87 -1.72
N GLN A 136 -9.34 12.77 -1.40
CA GLN A 136 -8.44 13.93 -1.39
C GLN A 136 -8.25 14.55 -2.78
N LEU A 137 -8.40 13.78 -3.85
CA LEU A 137 -8.39 14.28 -5.23
C LEU A 137 -9.77 14.78 -5.71
N GLY A 138 -10.82 14.64 -4.89
CA GLY A 138 -12.18 15.01 -5.26
C GLY A 138 -12.92 13.96 -6.08
N ASP A 139 -12.35 12.76 -6.29
CA ASP A 139 -13.03 11.61 -6.89
C ASP A 139 -13.95 10.96 -5.84
N LEU A 140 -15.07 11.65 -5.53
CA LEU A 140 -15.98 11.24 -4.46
C LEU A 140 -16.72 9.94 -4.81
N GLN A 141 -17.08 9.73 -6.08
CA GLN A 141 -17.76 8.50 -6.49
C GLN A 141 -16.83 7.29 -6.40
N GLY A 142 -15.60 7.42 -6.93
CA GLY A 142 -14.62 6.35 -6.80
C GLY A 142 -14.22 6.07 -5.35
N ALA A 143 -14.20 7.08 -4.49
CA ALA A 143 -13.96 6.90 -3.06
C ALA A 143 -15.09 6.11 -2.40
N ARG A 144 -16.36 6.44 -2.70
CA ARG A 144 -17.53 5.70 -2.21
C ARG A 144 -17.47 4.23 -2.61
N GLU A 145 -17.21 3.95 -3.89
CA GLU A 145 -17.07 2.59 -4.41
C GLU A 145 -15.99 1.80 -3.67
N ASP A 146 -14.86 2.44 -3.37
CA ASP A 146 -13.78 1.81 -2.63
C ASP A 146 -14.17 1.47 -1.19
N PHE A 147 -14.88 2.38 -0.50
CA PHE A 147 -15.38 2.10 0.85
C PHE A 147 -16.48 1.02 0.85
N ASP A 148 -17.33 0.98 -0.19
CA ASP A 148 -18.29 -0.12 -0.39
C ASP A 148 -17.58 -1.48 -0.51
N HIS A 149 -16.49 -1.55 -1.29
CA HIS A 149 -15.68 -2.76 -1.40
C HIS A 149 -15.01 -3.15 -0.07
N CYS A 150 -14.45 -2.20 0.66
CA CYS A 150 -13.87 -2.45 1.98
C CYS A 150 -14.91 -3.02 2.95
N ILE A 151 -16.11 -2.44 2.99
CA ILE A 151 -17.24 -2.90 3.84
C ILE A 151 -17.67 -4.31 3.43
N ALA A 152 -17.80 -4.57 2.13
CA ALA A 152 -18.20 -5.88 1.62
C ALA A 152 -17.20 -6.99 1.97
N LEU A 153 -15.92 -6.66 2.04
CA LEU A 153 -14.85 -7.58 2.45
C LEU A 153 -14.71 -7.72 3.98
N GLY A 154 -15.41 -6.89 4.76
CA GLY A 154 -15.54 -7.04 6.21
C GLY A 154 -14.36 -6.55 7.04
N ALA A 155 -13.40 -5.80 6.48
CA ALA A 155 -12.26 -5.28 7.23
C ALA A 155 -12.49 -3.85 7.73
N ASP A 156 -12.03 -3.57 8.95
CA ASP A 156 -12.05 -2.26 9.63
C ASP A 156 -13.37 -1.48 9.42
N LEU A 157 -14.48 -2.19 9.64
CA LEU A 157 -15.82 -1.71 9.31
C LEU A 157 -16.15 -0.33 9.91
N PRO A 158 -15.83 -0.04 11.20
CA PRO A 158 -16.13 1.28 11.77
C PRO A 158 -15.44 2.42 11.02
N LEU A 159 -14.19 2.22 10.59
CA LEU A 159 -13.44 3.22 9.84
C LEU A 159 -13.98 3.39 8.42
N ALA A 160 -14.28 2.27 7.75
CA ALA A 160 -14.82 2.30 6.38
C ALA A 160 -16.18 3.00 6.32
N TYR A 161 -17.09 2.70 7.25
CA TYR A 161 -18.35 3.41 7.38
C TYR A 161 -18.16 4.90 7.69
N GLY A 162 -17.24 5.24 8.60
CA GLY A 162 -16.91 6.64 8.90
C GLY A 162 -16.39 7.42 7.68
N ASN A 163 -15.48 6.81 6.94
CA ASN A 163 -14.93 7.42 5.72
C ASN A 163 -15.98 7.56 4.61
N ARG A 164 -16.90 6.58 4.47
CA ARG A 164 -18.00 6.66 3.50
C ARG A 164 -18.99 7.76 3.89
N ALA A 165 -19.33 7.87 5.18
CA ALA A 165 -20.18 8.95 5.67
C ALA A 165 -19.64 10.35 5.33
N GLU A 166 -18.33 10.57 5.44
CA GLU A 166 -17.72 11.85 5.04
C GLU A 166 -17.90 12.10 3.53
N VAL A 167 -17.77 11.06 2.69
CA VAL A 167 -18.00 11.19 1.25
C VAL A 167 -19.46 11.46 0.95
N GLU A 168 -20.41 10.79 1.62
CA GLU A 168 -21.85 11.02 1.44
C GLU A 168 -22.25 12.46 1.82
N LEU A 169 -21.66 13.00 2.90
CA LEU A 169 -21.85 14.43 3.24
C LEU A 169 -21.34 15.35 2.12
N MET A 170 -20.18 15.05 1.54
CA MET A 170 -19.62 15.85 0.44
C MET A 170 -20.46 15.72 -0.86
N LEU A 171 -21.15 14.61 -1.04
CA LEU A 171 -22.09 14.39 -2.15
C LEU A 171 -23.48 14.99 -1.87
N GLY A 172 -23.76 15.44 -0.63
CA GLY A 172 -25.03 16.02 -0.21
C GLY A 172 -26.07 15.00 0.27
N ASP A 173 -25.72 13.70 0.38
CA ASP A 173 -26.61 12.68 0.93
C ASP A 173 -26.47 12.58 2.45
N ASN A 174 -27.11 13.52 3.14
CA ASN A 174 -27.13 13.57 4.60
C ASN A 174 -27.78 12.34 5.25
N SER A 175 -28.70 11.68 4.53
CA SER A 175 -29.41 10.50 5.04
C SER A 175 -28.50 9.28 5.07
N ALA A 176 -27.80 9.03 3.98
CA ALA A 176 -26.81 7.95 3.90
C ALA A 176 -25.69 8.15 4.90
N ALA A 177 -25.18 9.36 5.00
CA ALA A 177 -24.13 9.72 5.96
C ALA A 177 -24.55 9.46 7.41
N ALA A 178 -25.76 9.84 7.80
CA ALA A 178 -26.29 9.59 9.16
C ALA A 178 -26.43 8.09 9.46
N ALA A 179 -26.86 7.29 8.49
CA ALA A 179 -26.96 5.84 8.62
C ALA A 179 -25.55 5.21 8.81
N ASP A 180 -24.56 5.65 8.04
CA ASP A 180 -23.19 5.16 8.14
C ASP A 180 -22.55 5.52 9.48
N VAL A 181 -22.75 6.74 9.98
CA VAL A 181 -22.26 7.15 11.30
C VAL A 181 -22.89 6.28 12.40
N ALA A 182 -24.19 6.01 12.34
CA ALA A 182 -24.86 5.15 13.31
C ALA A 182 -24.30 3.71 13.26
N GLN A 183 -24.05 3.18 12.07
CA GLN A 183 -23.47 1.86 11.89
C GLN A 183 -22.03 1.78 12.41
N ALA A 184 -21.20 2.78 12.13
CA ALA A 184 -19.83 2.87 12.64
C ALA A 184 -19.81 2.87 14.18
N GLN A 185 -20.70 3.65 14.81
CA GLN A 185 -20.82 3.72 16.28
C GLN A 185 -21.28 2.40 16.89
N LEU A 186 -22.27 1.73 16.28
CA LEU A 186 -22.75 0.42 16.73
C LEU A 186 -21.65 -0.62 16.68
N LEU A 187 -20.89 -0.69 15.58
CA LEU A 187 -19.79 -1.63 15.42
C LEU A 187 -18.65 -1.34 16.41
N ALA A 188 -18.28 -0.07 16.57
CA ALA A 188 -17.28 0.32 17.56
C ALA A 188 -17.67 -0.06 19.01
N ALA A 189 -18.94 0.03 19.35
CA ALA A 189 -19.43 -0.34 20.68
C ALA A 189 -19.48 -1.86 20.91
N THR A 190 -19.57 -2.66 19.85
CA THR A 190 -19.64 -4.13 19.91
C THR A 190 -18.29 -4.82 19.80
N MET A 191 -17.25 -4.12 19.34
CA MET A 191 -15.91 -4.67 19.29
C MET A 191 -15.27 -4.59 20.68
N PRO A 192 -14.86 -5.72 21.31
CA PRO A 192 -14.08 -5.68 22.53
C PRO A 192 -12.75 -4.98 22.20
N ASP A 193 -12.34 -4.06 23.08
CA ASP A 193 -11.13 -3.23 23.03
C ASP A 193 -10.11 -3.66 21.96
N SER A 194 -10.27 -3.17 20.75
CA SER A 194 -9.19 -3.25 19.75
C SER A 194 -8.04 -2.42 20.29
N PRO A 195 -6.78 -2.94 20.31
CA PRO A 195 -5.66 -2.17 20.80
C PRO A 195 -5.60 -0.83 20.10
N PRO A 196 -5.38 0.30 20.81
CA PRO A 196 -5.27 1.62 20.19
C PRO A 196 -4.00 1.67 19.35
N GLY A 197 -4.10 1.46 18.06
CA GLY A 197 -2.91 1.43 17.25
C GLY A 197 -3.11 1.12 15.80
N ARG A 198 -3.73 2.02 15.11
CA ARG A 198 -3.39 2.55 13.78
C ARG A 198 -4.38 3.65 13.43
N SER A 199 -4.28 4.74 14.17
CA SER A 199 -4.83 6.00 13.67
C SER A 199 -4.12 6.33 12.36
N THR A 200 -4.82 6.21 11.23
CA THR A 200 -4.51 7.05 10.07
C THR A 200 -4.33 8.47 10.57
N PRO A 201 -3.39 9.25 10.04
CA PRO A 201 -3.22 10.63 10.47
C PRO A 201 -4.52 11.37 10.17
N SER A 202 -5.35 11.48 11.21
CA SER A 202 -6.53 12.31 11.24
C SER A 202 -6.11 13.72 10.85
N ALA A 203 -6.86 14.33 9.95
CA ALA A 203 -6.72 15.70 9.44
C ALA A 203 -6.77 16.82 10.52
N ARG A 204 -6.41 16.53 11.77
CA ARG A 204 -6.43 17.47 12.89
C ARG A 204 -5.16 18.28 13.12
N GLU A 205 -4.07 18.03 12.39
CA GLU A 205 -2.82 18.79 12.59
C GLU A 205 -2.54 19.88 11.58
N ASN A 206 -3.50 20.22 10.70
CA ASN A 206 -3.35 21.34 9.77
C ASN A 206 -4.16 22.60 10.16
N GLN A 207 -4.40 22.79 11.46
CA GLN A 207 -4.91 24.09 11.93
C GLN A 207 -3.84 24.82 12.73
N THR A 208 -3.51 26.00 12.20
CA THR A 208 -2.90 27.14 12.87
C THR A 208 -1.39 27.16 13.05
N HIS A 209 -0.71 27.61 12.02
CA HIS A 209 0.32 28.63 12.21
C HIS A 209 0.10 29.79 11.21
N HIS A 210 -1.02 30.48 11.37
CA HIS A 210 -1.11 31.86 10.90
C HIS A 210 -0.29 32.71 11.87
N LYS A 211 0.97 32.92 11.52
CA LYS A 211 1.84 33.88 12.18
C LYS A 211 1.33 35.28 11.82
N THR A 212 0.62 35.90 12.76
CA THR A 212 0.35 37.35 12.70
C THR A 212 1.67 38.12 12.76
N PRO A 213 1.86 39.14 11.90
CA PRO A 213 3.04 39.99 12.01
C PRO A 213 2.92 40.86 13.26
N ARG A 214 3.84 40.70 14.16
CA ARG A 214 4.03 41.61 15.30
C ARG A 214 4.50 42.96 14.79
N THR A 215 3.62 43.95 14.79
CA THR A 215 3.98 45.35 14.63
C THR A 215 4.79 45.80 15.84
N GLY A 216 6.07 46.00 15.61
CA GLY A 216 6.95 46.64 16.61
C GLY A 216 6.67 48.11 16.68
N THR A 217 6.11 48.57 17.80
CA THR A 217 6.14 49.98 18.17
C THR A 217 7.46 50.27 18.86
N SER A 218 8.25 51.09 18.16
CA SER A 218 9.40 51.81 18.68
C SER A 218 8.96 52.78 19.78
N ASN A 219 9.49 52.63 20.98
CA ASN A 219 9.49 53.74 21.95
C ASN A 219 10.93 54.17 22.22
N ASN A 220 11.24 55.26 21.60
CA ASN A 220 12.34 56.16 22.00
C ASN A 220 12.03 56.78 23.37
N ALA A 221 12.94 56.64 24.31
CA ALA A 221 12.99 57.45 25.50
C ALA A 221 14.45 57.90 25.71
N THR A 222 14.69 59.12 25.31
CA THR A 222 15.81 59.95 25.70
C THR A 222 15.78 60.21 27.22
N GLY A 223 16.93 60.10 27.85
CA GLY A 223 17.10 60.49 29.26
C GLY A 223 18.56 60.82 29.53
N THR A 224 18.82 62.09 29.50
CA THR A 224 20.00 62.87 29.79
C THR A 224 20.54 62.73 31.25
N ALA A 225 21.87 62.89 31.37
CA ALA A 225 22.63 63.64 32.37
C ALA A 225 22.91 62.98 33.78
N ARG A 226 24.02 62.69 34.09
CA ARG A 226 25.14 63.42 34.77
C ARG A 226 26.29 62.44 35.05
#